data_c73c602b79293cbaf2c9d85e97fd5f02
#
_entry.id   c73c602b79293cbaf2c9d85e97fd5f02
#
_cell.length_a   1.000
_cell.length_b   1.000
_cell.length_c   1.000
_cell.angle_alpha   90.00
_cell.angle_beta   90.00
_cell.angle_gamma   90.00
#
_symmetry.space_group_name_H-M   'P 1'
#
loop_
_entity.id
_entity.type
_entity.pdbx_description
1 polymer ?
#
loop_
_entity_poly.entity_id
_entity_poly.type
_entity_poly.pdbx_seq_one_letter_code
_entity_poly.pdbx_strand_id
1 'polypeptide(L)'
;VLIMAFNQPATFDELWTDERVKGYLLCQPPAGESADFNALYNAYKHMRATDFERFLAFFLAEGRDIHALNSNGQSLLTLAKSHPTSGAFVELLSR
;
A
#
# COMPACT_ATOMS: atom_id res chain seq x y z
N VAL A 1 -10.20 -21.08 -23.52
CA VAL A 1 -9.80 -20.97 -23.30
C VAL A 1 -9.42 -20.76 -22.94
N LEU A 2 -9.63 -20.70 -23.02
CA LEU A 2 -9.16 -20.51 -22.69
C LEU A 2 -8.61 -20.13 -22.43
N ILE A 3 -8.63 -20.04 -22.41
CA ILE A 3 -8.03 -19.77 -22.17
C ILE A 3 -7.47 -19.29 -21.92
N MET A 4 -7.56 -19.24 -21.87
CA MET A 4 -6.89 -18.92 -21.70
C MET A 4 -6.31 -18.64 -21.39
N ALA A 5 -6.48 -18.73 -21.40
CA ALA A 5 -5.85 -18.60 -21.15
C ALA A 5 -5.34 -18.35 -20.82
N PHE A 6 -5.43 -18.37 -20.82
CA PHE A 6 -4.77 -18.11 -20.47
C PHE A 6 -3.89 -18.06 -20.00
N ASN A 7 -3.97 -18.70 -19.89
CA ASN A 7 -3.01 -18.58 -19.41
C ASN A 7 -2.30 -17.73 -19.25
N GLN A 8 -2.60 -17.68 -18.53
CA GLN A 8 -1.97 -16.48 -18.62
C GLN A 8 -0.99 -16.22 -17.50
N PRO A 9 0.25 -16.08 -17.76
CA PRO A 9 1.22 -15.82 -16.71
C PRO A 9 0.91 -14.49 -16.03
N ALA A 10 1.20 -14.41 -14.75
CA ALA A 10 1.16 -13.15 -14.07
C ALA A 10 2.15 -12.21 -14.72
N THR A 11 1.76 -10.99 -14.95
CA THR A 11 2.64 -10.01 -15.56
C THR A 11 2.84 -8.85 -14.63
N PHE A 12 3.93 -8.11 -14.85
CA PHE A 12 4.19 -6.93 -14.05
C PHE A 12 3.22 -5.81 -14.35
N ASP A 13 2.50 -5.91 -15.47
CA ASP A 13 1.55 -4.89 -15.87
C ASP A 13 0.14 -5.16 -15.39
N GLU A 14 -0.06 -6.30 -14.76
CA GLU A 14 -1.38 -6.68 -14.29
C GLU A 14 -1.83 -5.73 -13.18
N LEU A 15 -3.01 -5.16 -13.34
CA LEU A 15 -3.57 -4.30 -12.29
C LEU A 15 -4.21 -5.16 -11.22
N TRP A 16 -4.02 -4.76 -9.97
CA TRP A 16 -4.68 -5.43 -8.86
C TRP A 16 -6.16 -5.09 -8.86
N THR A 17 -6.99 -6.06 -8.47
CA THR A 17 -8.41 -5.80 -8.30
C THR A 17 -8.64 -4.93 -7.07
N ASP A 18 -9.81 -4.26 -7.04
CA ASP A 18 -10.15 -3.46 -5.86
C ASP A 18 -10.20 -4.32 -4.60
N GLU A 19 -10.72 -5.55 -4.71
CA GLU A 19 -10.77 -6.45 -3.56
C GLU A 19 -9.38 -6.75 -3.02
N ARG A 20 -8.42 -6.96 -3.90
CA ARG A 20 -7.06 -7.25 -3.48
C ARG A 20 -6.42 -6.03 -2.82
N VAL A 21 -6.66 -4.85 -3.40
CA VAL A 21 -6.15 -3.60 -2.83
C VAL A 21 -6.77 -3.35 -1.46
N LYS A 22 -8.09 -3.47 -1.36
CA LYS A 22 -8.81 -3.23 -0.11
C LYS A 22 -8.44 -4.25 0.96
N GLY A 23 -8.05 -5.46 0.56
CA GLY A 23 -7.66 -6.49 1.51
C GLY A 23 -6.54 -6.04 2.44
N TYR A 24 -5.70 -5.14 1.98
CA TYR A 24 -4.59 -4.63 2.80
C TYR A 24 -5.07 -3.74 3.94
N LEU A 25 -6.30 -3.22 3.86
CA LEU A 25 -6.88 -2.47 4.96
C LEU A 25 -7.17 -3.35 6.17
N LEU A 26 -7.26 -4.66 5.96
CA LEU A 26 -7.60 -5.63 7.00
C LEU A 26 -6.36 -6.26 7.64
N CYS A 27 -5.17 -5.81 7.31
CA CYS A 27 -3.94 -6.33 7.90
C CYS A 27 -3.94 -6.14 9.41
N GLN A 28 -3.53 -7.19 10.12
CA GLN A 28 -3.46 -7.15 11.58
C GLN A 28 -2.03 -6.83 11.99
N PRO A 29 -1.81 -5.79 12.79
CA PRO A 29 -0.46 -5.45 13.22
C PRO A 29 0.01 -6.35 14.35
N PRO A 30 1.33 -6.45 14.55
CA PRO A 30 1.86 -7.02 15.78
C PRO A 30 1.41 -6.20 16.97
N ALA A 31 1.45 -6.80 18.14
CA ALA A 31 1.06 -6.09 19.36
C ALA A 31 1.90 -4.82 19.52
N GLY A 32 1.23 -3.74 19.86
CA GLY A 32 1.90 -2.46 20.09
C GLY A 32 2.10 -1.60 18.86
N GLU A 33 1.71 -2.07 17.68
CA GLU A 33 1.84 -1.27 16.47
C GLU A 33 0.51 -0.72 16.00
N SER A 34 0.56 0.43 15.32
CA SER A 34 -0.61 1.05 14.76
C SER A 34 -1.15 0.22 13.60
N ALA A 35 -2.45 -0.06 13.62
CA ALA A 35 -3.10 -0.77 12.51
C ALA A 35 -3.00 0.05 11.22
N ASP A 36 -3.13 1.37 11.33
CA ASP A 36 -3.05 2.25 10.16
C ASP A 36 -1.65 2.24 9.56
N PHE A 37 -0.62 2.36 10.38
CA PHE A 37 0.75 2.28 9.88
C PHE A 37 1.03 0.92 9.26
N ASN A 38 0.58 -0.15 9.91
CA ASN A 38 0.83 -1.51 9.42
C ASN A 38 0.20 -1.71 8.04
N ALA A 39 -1.03 -1.26 7.84
CA ALA A 39 -1.69 -1.38 6.55
C ALA A 39 -0.95 -0.57 5.47
N LEU A 40 -0.56 0.66 5.79
CA LEU A 40 0.19 1.50 4.86
C LEU A 40 1.53 0.86 4.48
N TYR A 41 2.25 0.35 5.46
CA TYR A 41 3.57 -0.22 5.23
C TYR A 41 3.50 -1.48 4.38
N ASN A 42 2.53 -2.35 4.66
CA ASN A 42 2.35 -3.56 3.87
C ASN A 42 1.98 -3.24 2.43
N ALA A 43 1.09 -2.27 2.24
CA ALA A 43 0.74 -1.83 0.89
C ALA A 43 1.96 -1.25 0.16
N TYR A 44 2.74 -0.44 0.87
CA TYR A 44 3.95 0.16 0.31
C TYR A 44 4.94 -0.90 -0.16
N LYS A 45 5.12 -1.97 0.62
CA LYS A 45 6.09 -3.01 0.29
C LYS A 45 5.67 -3.87 -0.90
N HIS A 46 4.37 -4.01 -1.15
CA HIS A 46 3.87 -4.99 -2.10
C HIS A 46 3.21 -4.40 -3.33
N MET A 47 2.82 -3.13 -3.30
CA MET A 47 2.09 -2.51 -4.39
C MET A 47 2.98 -1.61 -5.22
N ARG A 48 2.67 -1.53 -6.53
CA ARG A 48 3.26 -0.48 -7.36
C ARG A 48 2.58 0.84 -7.00
N ALA A 49 3.21 1.95 -7.41
CA ALA A 49 2.69 3.27 -7.06
C ALA A 49 1.25 3.48 -7.53
N THR A 50 0.89 2.97 -8.70
CA THR A 50 -0.48 3.12 -9.22
C THR A 50 -1.50 2.40 -8.35
N ASP A 51 -1.16 1.20 -7.88
CA ASP A 51 -2.06 0.47 -6.99
C ASP A 51 -2.08 1.08 -5.61
N PHE A 52 -0.94 1.58 -5.15
CA PHE A 52 -0.86 2.25 -3.86
C PHE A 52 -1.71 3.52 -3.84
N GLU A 53 -1.78 4.23 -4.96
CA GLU A 53 -2.64 5.41 -5.04
C GLU A 53 -4.10 5.03 -4.82
N ARG A 54 -4.55 3.92 -5.42
CA ARG A 54 -5.90 3.42 -5.21
C ARG A 54 -6.12 3.01 -3.75
N PHE A 55 -5.12 2.33 -3.18
CA PHE A 55 -5.18 1.94 -1.78
C PHE A 55 -5.36 3.17 -0.88
N LEU A 56 -4.61 4.24 -1.14
CA LEU A 56 -4.73 5.46 -0.35
C LEU A 56 -6.13 6.07 -0.43
N ALA A 57 -6.76 6.01 -1.61
CA ALA A 57 -8.12 6.51 -1.75
C ALA A 57 -9.08 5.76 -0.82
N PHE A 58 -8.98 4.43 -0.78
CA PHE A 58 -9.82 3.63 0.11
C PHE A 58 -9.46 3.88 1.58
N PHE A 59 -8.17 3.97 1.87
CA PHE A 59 -7.66 4.18 3.22
C PHE A 59 -8.20 5.49 3.81
N LEU A 60 -8.09 6.56 3.04
CA LEU A 60 -8.57 7.87 3.48
C LEU A 60 -10.08 7.94 3.54
N ALA A 61 -10.78 7.23 2.65
CA ALA A 61 -12.23 7.18 2.67
C ALA A 61 -12.76 6.55 3.95
N GLU A 62 -11.96 5.67 4.58
CA GLU A 62 -12.33 5.09 5.86
C GLU A 62 -11.94 5.96 7.05
N GLY A 63 -11.40 7.13 6.80
CA GLY A 63 -11.00 8.04 7.88
C GLY A 63 -9.74 7.64 8.60
N ARG A 64 -8.91 6.80 7.98
CA ARG A 64 -7.69 6.30 8.64
C ARG A 64 -6.56 7.30 8.49
N ASP A 65 -5.55 7.16 9.35
CA ASP A 65 -4.51 8.18 9.52
C ASP A 65 -3.28 7.86 8.65
N ILE A 66 -3.09 8.65 7.59
CA ILE A 66 -1.95 8.51 6.69
C ILE A 66 -0.62 8.90 7.38
N HIS A 67 -0.71 9.61 8.50
CA HIS A 67 0.47 10.04 9.27
C HIS A 67 0.75 9.14 10.46
N ALA A 68 0.11 7.97 10.54
CA ALA A 68 0.33 7.04 11.63
C ALA A 68 1.82 6.69 11.74
N LEU A 69 2.27 6.49 12.98
CA LEU A 69 3.69 6.26 13.26
C LEU A 69 3.94 4.80 13.62
N ASN A 70 5.13 4.32 13.27
CA ASN A 70 5.56 3.00 13.71
C ASN A 70 6.04 3.06 15.17
N SER A 71 6.54 1.93 15.69
CA SER A 71 7.00 1.86 17.07
C SER A 71 8.22 2.74 17.33
N ASN A 72 8.90 3.19 16.28
CA ASN A 72 10.05 4.09 16.39
C ASN A 72 9.66 5.55 16.22
N GLY A 73 8.37 5.85 16.12
CA GLY A 73 7.89 7.22 15.96
C GLY A 73 8.06 7.78 14.55
N GLN A 74 8.14 6.92 13.55
CA GLN A 74 8.34 7.34 12.16
C GLN A 74 7.09 7.06 11.34
N SER A 75 6.69 8.03 10.50
CA SER A 75 5.61 7.82 9.54
C SER A 75 6.15 7.09 8.31
N LEU A 76 5.23 6.54 7.51
CA LEU A 76 5.64 5.90 6.26
C LEU A 76 6.32 6.89 5.32
N LEU A 77 5.84 8.14 5.28
CA LEU A 77 6.46 9.18 4.46
C LEU A 77 7.93 9.35 4.83
N THR A 78 8.24 9.38 6.12
CA THR A 78 9.62 9.49 6.59
C THR A 78 10.46 8.32 6.11
N LEU A 79 9.93 7.11 6.21
CA LEU A 79 10.66 5.93 5.77
C LEU A 79 10.85 5.93 4.25
N ALA A 80 9.82 6.31 3.50
CA ALA A 80 9.89 6.31 2.04
C ALA A 80 10.95 7.31 1.54
N LYS A 81 11.09 8.44 2.22
CA LYS A 81 12.07 9.45 1.82
C LYS A 81 13.50 8.94 1.88
N SER A 82 13.77 7.93 2.69
CA SER A 82 15.11 7.37 2.80
C SER A 82 15.40 6.30 1.75
N HIS A 83 14.42 5.93 0.94
CA HIS A 83 14.59 4.92 -0.09
C HIS A 83 14.76 5.59 -1.46
N PRO A 84 15.86 5.31 -2.16
CA PRO A 84 16.16 6.08 -3.39
C PRO A 84 15.18 5.89 -4.53
N THR A 85 14.41 4.81 -4.54
CA THR A 85 13.50 4.52 -5.65
C THR A 85 12.03 4.79 -5.29
N SER A 86 11.77 5.53 -4.22
CA SER A 86 10.41 5.71 -3.71
C SER A 86 9.78 7.06 -4.04
N GLY A 87 10.29 7.75 -5.08
CA GLY A 87 9.80 9.10 -5.39
C GLY A 87 8.30 9.19 -5.60
N ALA A 88 7.72 8.22 -6.34
CA ALA A 88 6.28 8.23 -6.59
C ALA A 88 5.48 8.05 -5.30
N PHE A 89 5.96 7.19 -4.40
CA PHE A 89 5.29 6.97 -3.13
C PHE A 89 5.39 8.21 -2.23
N VAL A 90 6.55 8.87 -2.24
CA VAL A 90 6.73 10.10 -1.47
C VAL A 90 5.73 11.16 -1.93
N GLU A 91 5.56 11.29 -3.24
CA GLU A 91 4.61 12.24 -3.78
C GLU A 91 3.19 11.92 -3.32
N LEU A 92 2.79 10.66 -3.41
CA LEU A 92 1.45 10.24 -3.01
C LEU A 92 1.21 10.49 -1.53
N LEU A 93 2.20 10.22 -0.70
CA LEU A 93 2.08 10.38 0.75
C LEU A 93 2.13 11.84 1.18
N SER A 94 2.61 12.73 0.31
CA SER A 94 2.75 14.15 0.63
C SER A 94 1.55 14.99 0.23
N ARG A 95 0.57 14.43 -0.43
CA ARG A 95 -0.62 15.16 -0.91
C ARG A 95 -1.50 15.66 0.22
#